data_4519560af72ceeaa21619a13fbb76382
#
_entry.id   4519560af72ceeaa21619a13fbb76382
#
_cell.length_a   1.000
_cell.length_b   1.000
_cell.length_c   1.000
_cell.angle_alpha   90.00
_cell.angle_beta   90.00
_cell.angle_gamma   90.00
#
_symmetry.space_group_name_H-M   'P 1'
#
loop_
_entity.id
_entity.type
_entity.pdbx_description
1 polymer ?
#
loop_
_entity_poly.entity_id
_entity_poly.type
_entity_poly.pdbx_seq_one_letter_code
_entity_poly.pdbx_strand_id
1 'polypeptide(L)'
;MSPCEKAMTLADYATHPAEGTPLLEQYATGLAAPLTWIDVAGYCSGRFAEGTLRDAQTKQWLAFLADKFGQSAPEVTPARLDGVTSANVDRPVLDAMAVAEDRAGFAIEVLAARGQTAGATLALSDMHKTAGQQLVSLANGNFDDSGAQSSSSGQSDPRQKVYALSLIHI
;
A
#
# COMPACT_ATOMS: atom_id res chain seq x y z
N MET A 1 -3.29 -3.66 27.69
CA MET A 1 -3.65 -3.28 26.29
C MET A 1 -2.44 -3.59 25.42
N SER A 2 -2.60 -4.48 24.45
CA SER A 2 -1.55 -4.81 23.48
C SER A 2 -1.28 -3.64 22.51
N PRO A 3 -0.13 -3.61 21.80
CA PRO A 3 0.11 -2.60 20.77
C PRO A 3 -1.01 -2.51 19.72
N CYS A 4 -1.53 -3.65 19.28
CA CYS A 4 -2.66 -3.71 18.35
C CYS A 4 -3.94 -3.09 18.93
N GLU A 5 -4.34 -3.45 20.15
CA GLU A 5 -5.53 -2.88 20.81
C GLU A 5 -5.41 -1.36 20.96
N LYS A 6 -4.22 -0.88 21.33
CA LYS A 6 -3.96 0.56 21.44
C LYS A 6 -4.09 1.24 20.08
N ALA A 7 -3.49 0.70 19.02
CA ALA A 7 -3.58 1.23 17.66
C ALA A 7 -5.03 1.27 17.19
N MET A 8 -5.80 0.18 17.38
CA MET A 8 -7.22 0.12 17.02
C MET A 8 -8.06 1.17 17.75
N THR A 9 -7.86 1.33 19.06
CA THR A 9 -8.60 2.32 19.86
C THR A 9 -8.33 3.73 19.37
N LEU A 10 -7.06 4.06 19.08
CA LEU A 10 -6.69 5.39 18.58
C LEU A 10 -7.22 5.64 17.17
N ALA A 11 -7.16 4.64 16.30
CA ALA A 11 -7.68 4.73 14.94
C ALA A 11 -9.20 4.92 14.94
N ASP A 12 -9.91 4.17 15.77
CA ASP A 12 -11.37 4.30 15.93
C ASP A 12 -11.75 5.70 16.43
N TYR A 13 -11.11 6.17 17.48
CA TYR A 13 -11.34 7.52 18.02
C TYR A 13 -11.12 8.62 16.96
N ALA A 14 -10.06 8.49 16.16
CA ALA A 14 -9.70 9.52 15.18
C ALA A 14 -10.61 9.51 13.93
N THR A 15 -11.30 8.40 13.65
CA THR A 15 -12.13 8.23 12.43
C THR A 15 -13.62 8.15 12.68
N HIS A 16 -14.05 7.97 13.93
CA HIS A 16 -15.48 7.91 14.30
C HIS A 16 -15.80 9.02 15.30
N PRO A 17 -15.90 10.29 14.84
CA PRO A 17 -16.30 11.40 15.69
C PRO A 17 -17.74 11.18 16.20
N ALA A 18 -18.03 11.71 17.40
CA ALA A 18 -19.38 11.66 17.94
C ALA A 18 -20.38 12.35 17.02
N GLU A 19 -21.63 11.88 17.06
CA GLU A 19 -22.70 12.51 16.28
C GLU A 19 -22.81 14.01 16.62
N GLY A 20 -22.90 14.84 15.57
CA GLY A 20 -22.98 16.30 15.74
C GLY A 20 -21.63 17.00 15.92
N THR A 21 -20.50 16.29 15.94
CA THR A 21 -19.18 16.92 15.97
C THR A 21 -18.99 17.87 14.78
N PRO A 22 -18.62 19.14 15.00
CA PRO A 22 -18.38 20.08 13.90
C PRO A 22 -17.29 19.61 12.94
N LEU A 23 -17.44 19.87 11.62
CA LEU A 23 -16.49 19.43 10.61
C LEU A 23 -15.04 19.90 10.88
N LEU A 24 -14.86 21.09 11.42
CA LEU A 24 -13.53 21.60 11.76
C LEU A 24 -12.87 20.79 12.87
N GLU A 25 -13.65 20.36 13.86
CA GLU A 25 -13.17 19.49 14.93
C GLU A 25 -12.87 18.07 14.39
N GLN A 26 -13.72 17.55 13.49
CA GLN A 26 -13.47 16.28 12.80
C GLN A 26 -12.18 16.36 11.99
N TYR A 27 -11.92 17.48 11.30
CA TYR A 27 -10.68 17.69 10.56
C TYR A 27 -9.47 17.68 11.50
N ALA A 28 -9.52 18.47 12.57
CA ALA A 28 -8.41 18.59 13.52
C ALA A 28 -8.09 17.23 14.20
N THR A 29 -9.12 16.51 14.65
CA THR A 29 -8.96 15.18 15.27
C THR A 29 -8.49 14.15 14.26
N GLY A 30 -9.02 14.21 13.03
CA GLY A 30 -8.71 13.29 11.94
C GLY A 30 -7.28 13.38 11.42
N LEU A 31 -6.56 14.49 11.65
CA LEU A 31 -5.17 14.65 11.17
C LEU A 31 -4.22 13.56 11.69
N ALA A 32 -4.50 12.97 12.85
CA ALA A 32 -3.72 11.86 13.39
C ALA A 32 -4.12 10.49 12.83
N ALA A 33 -5.30 10.37 12.23
CA ALA A 33 -5.87 9.08 11.82
C ALA A 33 -5.03 8.30 10.79
N PRO A 34 -4.39 8.91 9.79
CA PRO A 34 -3.53 8.18 8.85
C PRO A 34 -2.43 7.40 9.58
N LEU A 35 -1.73 8.02 10.52
CA LEU A 35 -0.67 7.35 11.29
C LEU A 35 -1.21 6.22 12.17
N THR A 36 -2.36 6.41 12.80
CA THR A 36 -2.97 5.36 13.63
C THR A 36 -3.42 4.15 12.81
N TRP A 37 -3.88 4.34 11.58
CA TRP A 37 -4.21 3.24 10.67
C TRP A 37 -2.97 2.52 10.14
N ILE A 38 -1.85 3.22 9.94
CA ILE A 38 -0.55 2.59 9.65
C ILE A 38 -0.08 1.75 10.85
N ASP A 39 -0.27 2.23 12.07
CA ASP A 39 0.02 1.44 13.28
C ASP A 39 -0.85 0.17 13.36
N VAL A 40 -2.13 0.25 12.98
CA VAL A 40 -2.99 -0.94 12.87
C VAL A 40 -2.43 -1.92 11.83
N ALA A 41 -2.00 -1.44 10.66
CA ALA A 41 -1.39 -2.29 9.65
C ALA A 41 -0.11 -2.99 10.15
N GLY A 42 0.70 -2.28 10.97
CA GLY A 42 1.97 -2.79 11.48
C GLY A 42 1.84 -3.70 12.71
N TYR A 43 0.93 -3.41 13.63
CA TYR A 43 0.85 -4.12 14.92
C TYR A 43 -0.25 -5.18 14.98
N CYS A 44 -1.23 -5.15 14.08
CA CYS A 44 -2.34 -6.09 14.11
C CYS A 44 -2.17 -7.19 13.06
N SER A 45 -1.79 -8.39 13.49
CA SER A 45 -1.68 -9.53 12.60
C SER A 45 -2.98 -9.76 11.81
N GLY A 46 -2.86 -9.86 10.48
CA GLY A 46 -4.00 -10.06 9.58
C GLY A 46 -4.80 -8.80 9.22
N ARG A 47 -4.47 -7.61 9.76
CA ARG A 47 -5.17 -6.36 9.45
C ARG A 47 -4.37 -5.40 8.57
N PHE A 48 -3.31 -5.86 7.94
CA PHE A 48 -2.48 -5.03 7.05
C PHE A 48 -3.30 -4.36 5.94
N ALA A 49 -4.11 -5.14 5.22
CA ALA A 49 -4.94 -4.61 4.14
C ALA A 49 -6.02 -3.62 4.64
N GLU A 50 -6.61 -3.88 5.81
CA GLU A 50 -7.56 -2.97 6.43
C GLU A 50 -6.89 -1.65 6.82
N GLY A 51 -5.74 -1.71 7.52
CA GLY A 51 -5.02 -0.53 7.96
C GLY A 51 -4.58 0.36 6.80
N THR A 52 -4.02 -0.22 5.75
CA THR A 52 -3.59 0.52 4.55
C THR A 52 -4.76 1.13 3.77
N LEU A 53 -5.88 0.41 3.63
CA LEU A 53 -7.07 0.94 2.97
C LEU A 53 -7.68 2.09 3.77
N ARG A 54 -7.78 1.95 5.08
CA ARG A 54 -8.31 3.00 5.97
C ARG A 54 -7.42 4.23 6.00
N ASP A 55 -6.09 4.06 5.98
CA ASP A 55 -5.15 5.17 5.83
C ASP A 55 -5.44 5.98 4.55
N ALA A 56 -5.57 5.30 3.41
CA ALA A 56 -5.86 5.95 2.14
C ALA A 56 -7.23 6.67 2.15
N GLN A 57 -8.27 6.03 2.68
CA GLN A 57 -9.61 6.64 2.81
C GLN A 57 -9.57 7.87 3.70
N THR A 58 -8.85 7.81 4.80
CA THR A 58 -8.72 8.93 5.74
C THR A 58 -7.97 10.10 5.12
N LYS A 59 -6.88 9.85 4.41
CA LYS A 59 -6.15 10.90 3.66
C LYS A 59 -7.05 11.58 2.64
N GLN A 60 -7.85 10.83 1.90
CA GLN A 60 -8.80 11.40 0.94
C GLN A 60 -9.88 12.25 1.62
N TRP A 61 -10.42 11.78 2.74
CA TRP A 61 -11.38 12.55 3.54
C TRP A 61 -10.80 13.85 4.08
N LEU A 62 -9.57 13.79 4.60
CA LEU A 62 -8.85 14.98 5.09
C LEU A 62 -8.58 15.98 3.96
N ALA A 63 -8.22 15.52 2.78
CA ALA A 63 -8.05 16.39 1.60
C ALA A 63 -9.34 17.10 1.23
N PHE A 64 -10.48 16.41 1.26
CA PHE A 64 -11.79 17.01 1.04
C PHE A 64 -12.15 18.06 2.09
N LEU A 65 -11.87 17.79 3.38
CA LEU A 65 -12.12 18.77 4.45
C LEU A 65 -11.16 19.97 4.36
N ALA A 66 -9.89 19.73 4.04
CA ALA A 66 -8.91 20.78 3.83
C ALA A 66 -9.37 21.76 2.75
N ASP A 67 -9.82 21.24 1.60
CA ASP A 67 -10.38 22.07 0.49
C ASP A 67 -11.55 22.92 0.99
N LYS A 68 -12.49 22.33 1.75
CA LYS A 68 -13.62 23.07 2.33
C LYS A 68 -13.21 24.20 3.27
N PHE A 69 -12.09 24.08 3.95
CA PHE A 69 -11.58 25.08 4.89
C PHE A 69 -10.51 25.99 4.28
N GLY A 70 -10.23 25.87 2.98
CA GLY A 70 -9.17 26.63 2.30
C GLY A 70 -7.78 26.31 2.85
N GLN A 71 -7.59 25.10 3.36
CA GLN A 71 -6.31 24.60 3.86
C GLN A 71 -5.62 23.75 2.79
N SER A 72 -4.31 23.63 2.87
CA SER A 72 -3.58 22.66 2.06
C SER A 72 -3.92 21.24 2.50
N ALA A 73 -4.19 20.37 1.53
CA ALA A 73 -4.36 18.94 1.83
C ALA A 73 -3.09 18.37 2.46
N PRO A 74 -3.21 17.39 3.39
CA PRO A 74 -2.06 16.67 3.90
C PRO A 74 -1.23 16.10 2.75
N GLU A 75 0.08 16.27 2.82
CA GLU A 75 0.98 15.73 1.80
C GLU A 75 0.92 14.21 1.80
N VAL A 76 0.69 13.63 0.63
CA VAL A 76 0.76 12.19 0.41
C VAL A 76 2.09 11.88 -0.25
N THR A 77 3.04 11.42 0.55
CA THR A 77 4.32 10.93 0.02
C THR A 77 4.12 9.48 -0.40
N PRO A 78 4.21 9.14 -1.69
CA PRO A 78 4.12 7.76 -2.12
C PRO A 78 5.26 6.95 -1.52
N ALA A 79 4.94 5.77 -0.97
CA ALA A 79 5.96 4.84 -0.53
C ALA A 79 6.81 4.42 -1.73
N ARG A 80 8.13 4.62 -1.64
CA ARG A 80 9.08 4.24 -2.67
C ARG A 80 10.10 3.27 -2.07
N LEU A 81 10.48 2.29 -2.86
CA LEU A 81 11.52 1.33 -2.50
C LEU A 81 12.89 1.74 -3.05
N ASP A 82 13.01 2.97 -3.55
CA ASP A 82 14.26 3.49 -4.11
C ASP A 82 15.37 3.48 -3.06
N GLY A 83 16.47 2.79 -3.37
CA GLY A 83 17.60 2.66 -2.44
C GLY A 83 17.43 1.65 -1.32
N VAL A 84 16.29 0.95 -1.23
CA VAL A 84 16.11 -0.17 -0.30
C VAL A 84 16.81 -1.40 -0.86
N THR A 85 17.87 -1.86 -0.16
CA THR A 85 18.69 -3.00 -0.58
C THR A 85 18.39 -4.28 0.18
N SER A 86 17.71 -4.18 1.33
CA SER A 86 17.31 -5.32 2.15
C SER A 86 15.99 -5.05 2.86
N ALA A 87 15.24 -6.10 3.14
CA ALA A 87 14.02 -6.04 3.93
C ALA A 87 13.97 -7.22 4.91
N ASN A 88 13.56 -6.96 6.15
CA ASN A 88 13.33 -8.01 7.14
C ASN A 88 11.91 -8.57 7.00
N VAL A 89 11.64 -9.19 5.85
CA VAL A 89 10.35 -9.74 5.46
C VAL A 89 10.60 -11.07 4.76
N ASP A 90 9.78 -12.07 5.04
CA ASP A 90 9.89 -13.39 4.43
C ASP A 90 9.68 -13.32 2.91
N ARG A 91 10.49 -14.07 2.16
CA ARG A 91 10.42 -14.13 0.70
C ARG A 91 9.00 -14.37 0.16
N PRO A 92 8.20 -15.35 0.64
CA PRO A 92 6.84 -15.55 0.13
C PRO A 92 5.94 -14.32 0.26
N VAL A 93 6.18 -13.48 1.29
CA VAL A 93 5.45 -12.23 1.49
C VAL A 93 5.87 -11.19 0.46
N LEU A 94 7.19 -11.04 0.22
CA LEU A 94 7.70 -10.14 -0.82
C LEU A 94 7.21 -10.55 -2.22
N ASP A 95 7.19 -11.85 -2.52
CA ASP A 95 6.66 -12.39 -3.78
C ASP A 95 5.15 -12.07 -3.93
N ALA A 96 4.37 -12.24 -2.87
CA ALA A 96 2.94 -11.91 -2.87
C ALA A 96 2.70 -10.40 -3.04
N MET A 97 3.50 -9.55 -2.40
CA MET A 97 3.45 -8.10 -2.56
C MET A 97 3.80 -7.70 -4.00
N ALA A 98 4.84 -8.29 -4.59
CA ALA A 98 5.23 -8.02 -5.98
C ALA A 98 4.09 -8.33 -6.97
N VAL A 99 3.40 -9.46 -6.77
CA VAL A 99 2.23 -9.82 -7.58
C VAL A 99 1.07 -8.84 -7.37
N ALA A 100 0.84 -8.37 -6.14
CA ALA A 100 -0.21 -7.41 -5.85
C ALA A 100 0.05 -6.06 -6.53
N GLU A 101 1.29 -5.56 -6.46
CA GLU A 101 1.73 -4.33 -7.13
C GLU A 101 1.58 -4.42 -8.65
N ASP A 102 1.99 -5.52 -9.24
CA ASP A 102 1.88 -5.73 -10.69
C ASP A 102 0.42 -5.79 -11.16
N ARG A 103 -0.46 -6.46 -10.40
CA ARG A 103 -1.91 -6.46 -10.66
C ARG A 103 -2.53 -5.08 -10.54
N ALA A 104 -2.13 -4.29 -9.54
CA ALA A 104 -2.58 -2.91 -9.39
C ALA A 104 -2.15 -2.06 -10.58
N GLY A 105 -0.88 -2.16 -11.00
CA GLY A 105 -0.37 -1.49 -12.19
C GLY A 105 -1.17 -1.82 -13.45
N PHE A 106 -1.42 -3.10 -13.69
CA PHE A 106 -2.23 -3.55 -14.83
C PHE A 106 -3.67 -3.01 -14.77
N ALA A 107 -4.32 -3.08 -13.61
CA ALA A 107 -5.68 -2.56 -13.45
C ALA A 107 -5.75 -1.05 -13.74
N ILE A 108 -4.78 -0.28 -13.24
CA ILE A 108 -4.68 1.17 -13.49
C ILE A 108 -4.45 1.46 -14.97
N GLU A 109 -3.60 0.68 -15.65
CA GLU A 109 -3.36 0.81 -17.09
C GLU A 109 -4.65 0.62 -17.89
N VAL A 110 -5.43 -0.41 -17.57
CA VAL A 110 -6.73 -0.68 -18.21
C VAL A 110 -7.72 0.48 -17.95
N LEU A 111 -7.78 0.99 -16.73
CA LEU A 111 -8.65 2.12 -16.37
C LEU A 111 -8.21 3.41 -17.09
N ALA A 112 -6.91 3.66 -17.17
CA ALA A 112 -6.36 4.80 -17.91
C ALA A 112 -6.69 4.73 -19.40
N ALA A 113 -6.54 3.55 -20.00
CA ALA A 113 -6.87 3.31 -21.42
C ALA A 113 -8.36 3.51 -21.71
N ARG A 114 -9.24 3.22 -20.76
CA ARG A 114 -10.69 3.44 -20.90
C ARG A 114 -11.12 4.87 -20.68
N GLY A 115 -10.28 5.72 -20.09
CA GLY A 115 -10.62 7.12 -19.79
C GLY A 115 -11.78 7.30 -18.81
N GLN A 116 -12.16 6.27 -18.07
CA GLN A 116 -13.37 6.25 -17.24
C GLN A 116 -13.14 6.67 -15.78
N THR A 117 -11.89 6.73 -15.34
CA THR A 117 -11.55 6.94 -13.94
C THR A 117 -10.58 8.10 -13.80
N ALA A 118 -11.02 9.18 -13.14
CA ALA A 118 -10.17 10.29 -12.78
C ALA A 118 -9.00 9.79 -11.89
N GLY A 119 -7.78 10.19 -12.25
CA GLY A 119 -6.58 9.81 -11.49
C GLY A 119 -5.92 8.49 -11.93
N ALA A 120 -6.55 7.67 -12.76
CA ALA A 120 -5.87 6.54 -13.39
C ALA A 120 -4.97 7.06 -14.52
N THR A 121 -3.66 6.93 -14.35
CA THR A 121 -2.66 7.38 -15.33
C THR A 121 -1.64 6.28 -15.61
N LEU A 122 -1.03 6.31 -16.80
CA LEU A 122 0.06 5.39 -17.12
C LEU A 122 1.25 5.56 -16.17
N ALA A 123 1.54 6.79 -15.76
CA ALA A 123 2.60 7.05 -14.77
C ALA A 123 2.33 6.36 -13.43
N LEU A 124 1.07 6.34 -12.96
CA LEU A 124 0.70 5.62 -11.75
C LEU A 124 0.81 4.09 -11.94
N SER A 125 0.43 3.57 -13.12
CA SER A 125 0.64 2.17 -13.48
C SER A 125 2.13 1.79 -13.43
N ASP A 126 2.99 2.63 -14.03
CA ASP A 126 4.44 2.40 -14.05
C ASP A 126 5.06 2.41 -12.65
N MET A 127 4.56 3.27 -11.76
CA MET A 127 5.00 3.27 -10.35
C MET A 127 4.73 1.94 -9.66
N HIS A 128 3.54 1.38 -9.82
CA HIS A 128 3.19 0.06 -9.26
C HIS A 128 4.03 -1.06 -9.87
N LYS A 129 4.21 -1.08 -11.19
CA LYS A 129 5.05 -2.07 -11.86
C LYS A 129 6.51 -2.00 -11.42
N THR A 130 7.04 -0.78 -11.24
CA THR A 130 8.39 -0.55 -10.72
C THR A 130 8.52 -1.07 -9.28
N ALA A 131 7.55 -0.77 -8.41
CA ALA A 131 7.54 -1.28 -7.04
C ALA A 131 7.51 -2.81 -7.03
N GLY A 132 6.71 -3.44 -7.88
CA GLY A 132 6.69 -4.90 -8.05
C GLY A 132 8.07 -5.47 -8.44
N GLN A 133 8.79 -4.82 -9.35
CA GLN A 133 10.15 -5.22 -9.72
C GLN A 133 11.15 -5.10 -8.55
N GLN A 134 11.08 -4.00 -7.81
CA GLN A 134 11.94 -3.77 -6.65
C GLN A 134 11.69 -4.82 -5.56
N LEU A 135 10.42 -5.20 -5.31
CA LEU A 135 10.08 -6.27 -4.37
C LEU A 135 10.65 -7.64 -4.78
N VAL A 136 10.61 -7.98 -6.07
CA VAL A 136 11.27 -9.20 -6.58
C VAL A 136 12.78 -9.14 -6.37
N SER A 137 13.41 -7.99 -6.61
CA SER A 137 14.84 -7.81 -6.37
C SER A 137 15.20 -7.97 -4.90
N LEU A 138 14.38 -7.42 -4.00
CA LEU A 138 14.55 -7.59 -2.55
C LEU A 138 14.37 -9.05 -2.13
N ALA A 139 13.38 -9.76 -2.67
CA ALA A 139 13.15 -11.17 -2.42
C ALA A 139 14.36 -12.03 -2.82
N ASN A 140 15.04 -11.68 -3.90
CA ASN A 140 16.24 -12.37 -4.37
C ASN A 140 17.49 -12.01 -3.58
N GLY A 141 17.67 -10.74 -3.21
CA GLY A 141 18.85 -10.26 -2.46
C GLY A 141 18.89 -10.72 -1.00
N ASN A 142 17.74 -10.90 -0.36
CA ASN A 142 17.67 -11.34 1.03
C ASN A 142 18.12 -12.80 1.28
N PHE A 143 18.42 -13.57 0.23
CA PHE A 143 18.80 -14.98 0.32
C PHE A 143 20.26 -15.27 -0.01
N ASP A 144 21.02 -14.27 -0.50
CA ASP A 144 22.44 -14.48 -0.82
C ASP A 144 23.36 -14.49 0.41
N ASP A 145 22.90 -14.00 1.56
CA ASP A 145 23.72 -13.86 2.78
C ASP A 145 23.65 -15.06 3.75
N SER A 146 22.85 -16.08 3.48
CA SER A 146 22.73 -17.27 4.33
C SER A 146 23.39 -18.52 3.75
N GLY A 147 24.62 -18.40 3.19
CA GLY A 147 25.56 -19.51 3.03
C GLY A 147 25.11 -20.78 2.28
N ALA A 148 23.97 -20.76 1.64
CA ALA A 148 23.51 -21.84 0.75
C ALA A 148 23.77 -21.43 -0.69
N GLN A 149 24.85 -21.96 -1.27
CA GLN A 149 25.04 -21.97 -2.73
C GLN A 149 23.86 -22.67 -3.40
N SER A 150 22.80 -21.93 -3.70
CA SER A 150 21.80 -22.37 -4.64
C SER A 150 22.21 -21.87 -6.02
N SER A 151 22.70 -22.80 -6.82
CA SER A 151 22.91 -22.69 -8.25
C SER A 151 21.82 -21.84 -8.90
N SER A 152 22.25 -20.81 -9.62
CA SER A 152 21.46 -19.86 -10.40
C SER A 152 20.72 -20.48 -11.58
N SER A 153 19.88 -21.47 -11.31
CA SER A 153 19.02 -22.10 -12.36
C SER A 153 17.57 -21.97 -11.93
N GLY A 154 16.88 -20.96 -12.49
CA GLY A 154 15.42 -20.96 -12.57
C GLY A 154 14.67 -20.27 -11.43
N GLN A 155 15.13 -19.16 -10.91
CA GLN A 155 14.30 -18.29 -10.05
C GLN A 155 13.27 -17.57 -10.92
N SER A 156 12.11 -18.21 -11.10
CA SER A 156 11.03 -17.65 -11.90
C SER A 156 10.40 -16.47 -11.14
N ASP A 157 10.33 -15.32 -11.79
CA ASP A 157 9.57 -14.17 -11.31
C ASP A 157 8.11 -14.61 -11.04
N PRO A 158 7.60 -14.48 -9.79
CA PRO A 158 6.25 -14.93 -9.43
C PRO A 158 5.17 -14.27 -10.29
N ARG A 159 5.43 -13.08 -10.85
CA ARG A 159 4.51 -12.35 -11.70
C ARG A 159 4.30 -13.05 -13.04
N GLN A 160 5.33 -13.70 -13.60
CA GLN A 160 5.23 -14.42 -14.87
C GLN A 160 4.21 -15.55 -14.85
N LYS A 161 4.03 -16.21 -13.70
CA LYS A 161 3.02 -17.28 -13.54
C LYS A 161 1.60 -16.74 -13.64
N VAL A 162 1.35 -15.52 -13.20
CA VAL A 162 0.02 -14.88 -13.27
C VAL A 162 -0.35 -14.57 -14.70
N TYR A 163 0.58 -14.07 -15.51
CA TYR A 163 0.32 -13.77 -16.92
C TYR A 163 0.18 -15.04 -17.78
N ALA A 164 0.96 -16.08 -17.50
CA ALA A 164 0.83 -17.34 -18.21
C ALA A 164 -0.57 -17.97 -18.03
N LEU A 165 -1.15 -17.84 -16.84
CA LEU A 165 -2.52 -18.33 -16.59
C LEU A 165 -3.58 -17.44 -17.23
N SER A 166 -3.35 -16.14 -17.36
CA SER A 166 -4.30 -15.19 -17.97
C SER A 166 -4.39 -15.35 -19.48
N LEU A 167 -3.30 -15.75 -20.16
CA LEU A 167 -3.26 -15.95 -21.60
C LEU A 167 -3.99 -17.23 -22.06
N ILE A 168 -4.23 -18.19 -21.16
CA ILE A 168 -4.94 -19.44 -21.47
C ILE A 168 -6.47 -19.25 -21.49
N HIS A 169 -6.98 -18.14 -20.99
CA HIS A 169 -8.43 -17.87 -20.85
C HIS A 169 -8.95 -16.79 -21.82
N ILE A 170 -8.16 -16.37 -22.78
CA ILE A 170 -8.56 -15.52 -23.90
C ILE A 170 -8.62 -16.38 -25.17
#